data_6039b4188c252ceb5ae6cad10b83363b
#
_entry.id   6039b4188c252ceb5ae6cad10b83363b
#
_cell.length_a   1.000
_cell.length_b   1.000
_cell.length_c   1.000
_cell.angle_alpha   90.00
_cell.angle_beta   90.00
_cell.angle_gamma   90.00
#
_symmetry.space_group_name_H-M   'P 1'
#
loop_
_entity.id
_entity.type
_entity.pdbx_description
1 polymer ?
#
loop_
_entity_poly.entity_id
_entity_poly.type
_entity_poly.pdbx_seq_one_letter_code
_entity_poly.pdbx_strand_id
1 'polypeptide(L)'
;MSEQNESKKHINLQKAYNLSSPEDNVDFYRGWAEDYDIDFAGVMDYILPYQVATQFIKLNGEGPVLDVGAGTGLLGIEISKLNKIEMHATDISEEMLLVAEKKGIYSKSIVGDLTKGLPILDNTYNGIVSSGTFTHGHVGPEALFEITRILSKGGLAVLSVNSKHWHSLGFDNVLEMLKETGLVANVTEVRIYGDKCEADTKDDTAYLLTLSA
;
A
#
# COMPACT_ATOMS: atom_id res chain seq x y z
N MET A 1 -18.32 -25.72 3.20
CA MET A 1 -16.90 -25.34 3.26
C MET A 1 -16.35 -25.90 4.55
N SER A 2 -15.25 -26.64 4.50
CA SER A 2 -14.82 -27.48 5.66
C SER A 2 -14.05 -26.64 6.68
N GLU A 3 -14.19 -26.96 7.97
CA GLU A 3 -13.45 -26.36 9.12
C GLU A 3 -11.92 -26.31 8.89
N GLN A 4 -11.38 -27.18 8.04
CA GLN A 4 -9.97 -27.15 7.65
C GLN A 4 -9.58 -25.95 6.77
N ASN A 5 -10.53 -25.36 6.03
CA ASN A 5 -10.28 -24.19 5.19
C ASN A 5 -10.30 -22.89 6.02
N GLU A 6 -11.16 -22.82 7.03
CA GLU A 6 -11.19 -21.68 7.98
C GLU A 6 -9.95 -21.64 8.87
N SER A 7 -9.51 -22.80 9.34
CA SER A 7 -8.26 -22.93 10.12
C SER A 7 -7.02 -22.45 9.33
N LYS A 8 -6.92 -22.79 8.05
CA LYS A 8 -5.80 -22.32 7.19
C LYS A 8 -5.84 -20.80 6.97
N LYS A 9 -7.02 -20.20 6.83
CA LYS A 9 -7.20 -18.74 6.64
C LYS A 9 -6.72 -17.96 7.86
N HIS A 10 -7.09 -18.37 9.06
CA HIS A 10 -6.62 -17.76 10.31
C HIS A 10 -5.12 -17.89 10.52
N ILE A 11 -4.52 -19.02 10.14
CA ILE A 11 -3.08 -19.26 10.27
C ILE A 11 -2.28 -18.34 9.33
N ASN A 12 -2.76 -18.07 8.12
CA ASN A 12 -2.09 -17.18 7.18
C ASN A 12 -2.11 -15.72 7.66
N LEU A 13 -3.21 -15.28 8.26
CA LEU A 13 -3.32 -13.93 8.81
C LEU A 13 -2.32 -13.67 9.95
N GLN A 14 -2.26 -14.59 10.92
CA GLN A 14 -1.32 -14.49 12.03
C GLN A 14 0.15 -14.54 11.57
N LYS A 15 0.44 -15.31 10.52
CA LYS A 15 1.78 -15.35 9.93
C LYS A 15 2.14 -14.03 9.25
N ALA A 16 1.23 -13.43 8.49
CA ALA A 16 1.46 -12.13 7.83
C ALA A 16 1.82 -11.02 8.83
N TYR A 17 1.18 -11.01 10.00
CA TYR A 17 1.49 -10.03 11.07
C TYR A 17 2.80 -10.32 11.82
N ASN A 18 3.37 -11.52 11.69
CA ASN A 18 4.60 -11.93 12.38
C ASN A 18 5.83 -11.92 11.46
N LEU A 19 5.72 -11.46 10.23
CA LEU A 19 6.85 -11.34 9.31
C LEU A 19 7.83 -10.28 9.82
N SER A 20 9.13 -10.58 9.76
CA SER A 20 10.18 -9.76 10.37
C SER A 20 11.22 -9.26 9.39
N SER A 21 11.21 -9.76 8.15
CA SER A 21 12.16 -9.35 7.11
C SER A 21 11.49 -9.22 5.74
N PRO A 22 12.06 -8.43 4.80
CA PRO A 22 11.59 -8.36 3.41
C PRO A 22 11.62 -9.73 2.70
N GLU A 23 12.61 -10.57 2.99
CA GLU A 23 12.73 -11.91 2.41
C GLU A 23 11.61 -12.84 2.89
N ASP A 24 11.28 -12.81 4.19
CA ASP A 24 10.15 -13.57 4.75
C ASP A 24 8.82 -13.16 4.08
N ASN A 25 8.68 -11.86 3.78
CA ASN A 25 7.52 -11.34 3.07
C ASN A 25 7.41 -11.92 1.65
N VAL A 26 8.49 -11.90 0.87
CA VAL A 26 8.48 -12.44 -0.51
C VAL A 26 8.07 -13.91 -0.50
N ASP A 27 8.67 -14.74 0.35
CA ASP A 27 8.38 -16.18 0.39
C ASP A 27 6.96 -16.48 0.87
N PHE A 28 6.46 -15.70 1.83
CA PHE A 28 5.10 -15.84 2.33
C PHE A 28 4.05 -15.46 1.28
N TYR A 29 4.18 -14.27 0.69
CA TYR A 29 3.22 -13.78 -0.30
C TYR A 29 3.28 -14.54 -1.63
N ARG A 30 4.43 -15.12 -2.00
CA ARG A 30 4.54 -16.02 -3.17
C ARG A 30 3.55 -17.18 -3.11
N GLY A 31 3.42 -17.82 -1.95
CA GLY A 31 2.50 -18.94 -1.76
C GLY A 31 1.03 -18.55 -1.61
N TRP A 32 0.73 -17.26 -1.45
CA TRP A 32 -0.62 -16.79 -1.13
C TRP A 32 -1.24 -15.88 -2.19
N ALA A 33 -0.46 -15.47 -3.20
CA ALA A 33 -0.85 -14.43 -4.17
C ALA A 33 -2.18 -14.72 -4.89
N GLU A 34 -2.46 -15.96 -5.28
CA GLU A 34 -3.68 -16.32 -6.02
C GLU A 34 -4.94 -16.28 -5.14
N ASP A 35 -4.82 -16.58 -3.86
CA ASP A 35 -5.94 -16.66 -2.92
C ASP A 35 -6.09 -15.40 -2.05
N TYR A 36 -5.10 -14.48 -2.10
CA TYR A 36 -5.02 -13.30 -1.22
C TYR A 36 -6.29 -12.44 -1.24
N ASP A 37 -6.83 -12.14 -2.39
CA ASP A 37 -8.01 -11.27 -2.52
C ASP A 37 -9.25 -11.88 -1.86
N ILE A 38 -9.42 -13.21 -1.93
CA ILE A 38 -10.56 -13.92 -1.38
C ILE A 38 -10.34 -14.22 0.11
N ASP A 39 -9.15 -14.71 0.44
CA ASP A 39 -8.83 -15.19 1.79
C ASP A 39 -8.59 -14.06 2.77
N PHE A 40 -7.98 -12.95 2.33
CA PHE A 40 -7.70 -11.81 3.19
C PHE A 40 -8.73 -10.68 2.99
N ALA A 41 -8.76 -10.07 1.80
CA ALA A 41 -9.54 -8.86 1.59
C ALA A 41 -11.04 -9.09 1.76
N GLY A 42 -11.54 -10.24 1.27
CA GLY A 42 -12.95 -10.59 1.37
C GLY A 42 -13.39 -10.98 2.78
N VAL A 43 -12.57 -11.77 3.49
CA VAL A 43 -12.90 -12.24 4.85
C VAL A 43 -12.76 -11.12 5.89
N MET A 44 -11.74 -10.27 5.73
CA MET A 44 -11.44 -9.19 6.67
C MET A 44 -12.24 -7.91 6.42
N ASP A 45 -13.07 -7.85 5.40
CA ASP A 45 -13.74 -6.61 4.98
C ASP A 45 -12.72 -5.46 4.87
N TYR A 46 -11.62 -5.70 4.11
CA TYR A 46 -10.46 -4.82 4.01
C TYR A 46 -10.77 -3.61 3.16
N ILE A 47 -11.07 -2.46 3.80
CA ILE A 47 -11.52 -1.24 3.14
C ILE A 47 -10.40 -0.22 2.89
N LEU A 48 -9.19 -0.45 3.37
CA LEU A 48 -8.09 0.51 3.27
C LEU A 48 -7.75 0.92 1.83
N PRO A 49 -7.71 0.01 0.82
CA PRO A 49 -7.51 0.39 -0.57
C PRO A 49 -8.55 1.39 -1.09
N TYR A 50 -9.82 1.19 -0.74
CA TYR A 50 -10.91 2.12 -1.08
C TYR A 50 -10.72 3.50 -0.42
N GLN A 51 -10.26 3.55 0.83
CA GLN A 51 -9.98 4.78 1.55
C GLN A 51 -8.86 5.59 0.87
N VAL A 52 -7.75 4.93 0.51
CA VAL A 52 -6.63 5.55 -0.23
C VAL A 52 -7.10 6.07 -1.58
N ALA A 53 -7.80 5.23 -2.37
CA ALA A 53 -8.31 5.60 -3.69
C ALA A 53 -9.24 6.81 -3.62
N THR A 54 -10.19 6.79 -2.68
CA THR A 54 -11.15 7.88 -2.49
C THR A 54 -10.44 9.19 -2.12
N GLN A 55 -9.46 9.13 -1.22
CA GLN A 55 -8.70 10.32 -0.83
C GLN A 55 -7.88 10.88 -1.99
N PHE A 56 -7.22 10.02 -2.79
CA PHE A 56 -6.45 10.42 -3.95
C PHE A 56 -7.33 11.13 -4.99
N ILE A 57 -8.48 10.56 -5.33
CA ILE A 57 -9.42 11.17 -6.28
C ILE A 57 -10.04 12.47 -5.74
N LYS A 58 -10.41 12.50 -4.46
CA LYS A 58 -10.96 13.69 -3.79
C LYS A 58 -10.01 14.89 -3.83
N LEU A 59 -8.70 14.63 -3.81
CA LEU A 59 -7.65 15.65 -3.89
C LEU A 59 -7.21 15.95 -5.32
N ASN A 60 -7.97 15.50 -6.33
CA ASN A 60 -7.69 15.66 -7.75
C ASN A 60 -6.34 15.08 -8.19
N GLY A 61 -5.98 13.91 -7.65
CA GLY A 61 -4.77 13.21 -8.06
C GLY A 61 -4.78 12.89 -9.56
N GLU A 62 -3.65 13.12 -10.21
CA GLU A 62 -3.47 12.96 -11.65
C GLU A 62 -2.42 11.88 -11.97
N GLY A 63 -2.47 11.36 -13.19
CA GLY A 63 -1.51 10.38 -13.69
C GLY A 63 -0.33 10.99 -14.45
N PRO A 64 0.69 10.19 -14.76
CA PRO A 64 0.79 8.76 -14.44
C PRO A 64 0.88 8.51 -12.94
N VAL A 65 0.18 7.47 -12.45
CA VAL A 65 0.16 7.07 -11.03
C VAL A 65 1.00 5.83 -10.82
N LEU A 66 1.83 5.81 -9.77
CA LEU A 66 2.51 4.62 -9.30
C LEU A 66 1.79 4.06 -8.06
N ASP A 67 1.36 2.81 -8.12
CA ASP A 67 0.90 2.03 -6.97
C ASP A 67 2.12 1.32 -6.36
N VAL A 68 2.52 1.75 -5.17
CA VAL A 68 3.73 1.27 -4.48
C VAL A 68 3.37 0.18 -3.48
N GLY A 69 4.00 -0.99 -3.63
CA GLY A 69 3.60 -2.19 -2.92
C GLY A 69 2.21 -2.63 -3.37
N ALA A 70 2.02 -2.69 -4.68
CA ALA A 70 0.71 -2.93 -5.31
C ALA A 70 0.11 -4.29 -4.94
N GLY A 71 0.94 -5.26 -4.55
CA GLY A 71 0.50 -6.61 -4.26
C GLY A 71 -0.26 -7.20 -5.44
N THR A 72 -1.45 -7.71 -5.17
CA THR A 72 -2.36 -8.24 -6.20
C THR A 72 -3.14 -7.16 -6.95
N GLY A 73 -2.97 -5.86 -6.62
CA GLY A 73 -3.59 -4.75 -7.33
C GLY A 73 -4.96 -4.31 -6.80
N LEU A 74 -5.27 -4.56 -5.52
CA LEU A 74 -6.55 -4.15 -4.93
C LEU A 74 -6.77 -2.64 -4.97
N LEU A 75 -5.74 -1.84 -4.70
CA LEU A 75 -5.82 -0.38 -4.75
C LEU A 75 -6.06 0.12 -6.17
N GLY A 76 -5.35 -0.44 -7.15
CA GLY A 76 -5.58 -0.12 -8.56
C GLY A 76 -7.01 -0.39 -9.03
N ILE A 77 -7.63 -1.50 -8.56
CA ILE A 77 -9.05 -1.77 -8.81
C ILE A 77 -9.92 -0.64 -8.28
N GLU A 78 -9.71 -0.20 -7.05
CA GLU A 78 -10.52 0.86 -6.45
C GLU A 78 -10.36 2.19 -7.18
N ILE A 79 -9.15 2.57 -7.58
CA ILE A 79 -8.92 3.77 -8.41
C ILE A 79 -9.61 3.64 -9.76
N SER A 80 -9.51 2.49 -10.44
CA SER A 80 -10.10 2.27 -11.77
C SER A 80 -11.63 2.38 -11.80
N LYS A 81 -12.29 2.08 -10.67
CA LYS A 81 -13.74 2.27 -10.49
C LYS A 81 -14.12 3.74 -10.38
N LEU A 82 -13.24 4.59 -9.84
CA LEU A 82 -13.51 5.99 -9.57
C LEU A 82 -13.08 6.90 -10.72
N ASN A 83 -11.98 6.58 -11.40
CA ASN A 83 -11.43 7.40 -12.48
C ASN A 83 -10.58 6.56 -13.44
N LYS A 84 -10.51 7.00 -14.70
CA LYS A 84 -9.63 6.40 -15.73
C LYS A 84 -8.31 7.16 -15.75
N ILE A 85 -7.32 6.64 -15.05
CA ILE A 85 -5.98 7.23 -14.93
C ILE A 85 -4.97 6.18 -15.38
N GLU A 86 -3.90 6.59 -16.05
CA GLU A 86 -2.77 5.71 -16.35
C GLU A 86 -2.08 5.29 -15.05
N MET A 87 -1.96 3.97 -14.84
CA MET A 87 -1.39 3.41 -13.61
C MET A 87 -0.26 2.44 -13.94
N HIS A 88 0.80 2.54 -13.15
CA HIS A 88 1.88 1.57 -13.06
C HIS A 88 1.87 0.91 -11.67
N ALA A 89 2.43 -0.28 -11.55
CA ALA A 89 2.58 -1.00 -10.29
C ALA A 89 4.05 -1.23 -9.96
N THR A 90 4.40 -1.19 -8.68
CA THR A 90 5.68 -1.73 -8.20
C THR A 90 5.44 -2.57 -6.95
N ASP A 91 6.16 -3.69 -6.86
CA ASP A 91 6.16 -4.57 -5.70
C ASP A 91 7.51 -5.30 -5.63
N ILE A 92 7.90 -5.77 -4.46
CA ILE A 92 9.08 -6.61 -4.25
C ILE A 92 8.84 -8.04 -4.75
N SER A 93 7.57 -8.51 -4.77
CA SER A 93 7.16 -9.83 -5.24
C SER A 93 6.72 -9.78 -6.69
N GLU A 94 7.48 -10.44 -7.57
CA GLU A 94 7.11 -10.64 -8.97
C GLU A 94 5.80 -11.43 -9.10
N GLU A 95 5.58 -12.42 -8.23
CA GLU A 95 4.38 -13.26 -8.25
C GLU A 95 3.11 -12.45 -7.95
N MET A 96 3.18 -11.51 -7.01
CA MET A 96 2.08 -10.58 -6.72
C MET A 96 1.78 -9.70 -7.93
N LEU A 97 2.81 -9.14 -8.57
CA LEU A 97 2.65 -8.34 -9.78
C LEU A 97 2.04 -9.13 -10.94
N LEU A 98 2.40 -10.41 -11.12
CA LEU A 98 1.78 -11.28 -12.13
C LEU A 98 0.27 -11.46 -11.90
N VAL A 99 -0.19 -11.50 -10.64
CA VAL A 99 -1.63 -11.53 -10.32
C VAL A 99 -2.27 -10.17 -10.63
N ALA A 100 -1.61 -9.07 -10.28
CA ALA A 100 -2.09 -7.73 -10.57
C ALA A 100 -2.22 -7.46 -12.09
N GLU A 101 -1.25 -7.91 -12.90
CA GLU A 101 -1.25 -7.79 -14.35
C GLU A 101 -2.46 -8.49 -15.02
N LYS A 102 -2.84 -9.67 -14.51
CA LYS A 102 -4.02 -10.41 -15.01
C LYS A 102 -5.32 -9.59 -14.89
N LYS A 103 -5.35 -8.58 -14.02
CA LYS A 103 -6.51 -7.70 -13.84
C LYS A 103 -6.60 -6.59 -14.90
N GLY A 104 -5.52 -6.38 -15.70
CA GLY A 104 -5.52 -5.46 -16.84
C GLY A 104 -5.64 -3.97 -16.48
N ILE A 105 -5.26 -3.58 -15.25
CA ILE A 105 -5.38 -2.23 -14.73
C ILE A 105 -4.09 -1.43 -14.95
N TYR A 106 -2.95 -2.07 -14.77
CA TYR A 106 -1.65 -1.44 -14.88
C TYR A 106 -1.08 -1.56 -16.28
N SER A 107 -0.60 -0.45 -16.83
CA SER A 107 0.09 -0.42 -18.13
C SER A 107 1.56 -0.82 -18.03
N LYS A 108 2.11 -0.86 -16.80
CA LYS A 108 3.50 -1.26 -16.53
C LYS A 108 3.62 -1.80 -15.10
N SER A 109 4.41 -2.87 -14.95
CA SER A 109 4.82 -3.42 -13.65
C SER A 109 6.34 -3.33 -13.51
N ILE A 110 6.80 -3.02 -12.30
CA ILE A 110 8.21 -2.82 -11.95
C ILE A 110 8.50 -3.63 -10.69
N VAL A 111 9.28 -4.68 -10.80
CA VAL A 111 9.78 -5.39 -9.61
C VAL A 111 10.83 -4.51 -8.95
N GLY A 112 10.67 -4.18 -7.67
CA GLY A 112 11.59 -3.30 -6.95
C GLY A 112 11.39 -3.32 -5.45
N ASP A 113 12.48 -3.13 -4.73
CA ASP A 113 12.52 -3.00 -3.28
C ASP A 113 12.57 -1.51 -2.92
N LEU A 114 11.47 -1.00 -2.39
CA LEU A 114 11.35 0.41 -1.99
C LEU A 114 12.41 0.83 -0.97
N THR A 115 12.88 -0.09 -0.14
CA THR A 115 13.88 0.18 0.88
C THR A 115 15.30 0.33 0.32
N LYS A 116 15.53 -0.15 -0.91
CA LYS A 116 16.82 -0.07 -1.63
C LYS A 116 16.84 0.98 -2.75
N GLY A 117 15.69 1.66 -2.95
CA GLY A 117 15.48 2.57 -4.07
C GLY A 117 14.93 1.84 -5.31
N LEU A 118 14.00 2.49 -5.99
CA LEU A 118 13.35 1.95 -7.19
C LEU A 118 14.11 2.33 -8.46
N PRO A 119 14.13 1.47 -9.50
CA PRO A 119 14.73 1.79 -10.79
C PRO A 119 13.89 2.79 -11.59
N ILE A 120 13.57 3.92 -10.96
CA ILE A 120 12.69 4.97 -11.46
C ILE A 120 13.45 6.31 -11.35
N LEU A 121 13.35 7.14 -12.38
CA LEU A 121 13.97 8.46 -12.40
C LEU A 121 13.27 9.41 -11.41
N ASP A 122 14.00 10.45 -10.99
CA ASP A 122 13.43 11.52 -10.16
C ASP A 122 12.28 12.21 -10.89
N ASN A 123 11.28 12.69 -10.15
CA ASN A 123 10.16 13.46 -10.65
C ASN A 123 9.40 12.78 -11.82
N THR A 124 9.16 11.47 -11.72
CA THR A 124 8.54 10.68 -12.79
C THR A 124 7.02 10.62 -12.69
N TYR A 125 6.44 10.57 -11.48
CA TYR A 125 5.02 10.32 -11.27
C TYR A 125 4.30 11.54 -10.74
N ASN A 126 3.17 11.90 -11.36
CA ASN A 126 2.29 12.96 -10.86
C ASN A 126 1.44 12.47 -9.68
N GLY A 127 1.17 11.16 -9.63
CA GLY A 127 0.46 10.52 -8.53
C GLY A 127 1.25 9.33 -7.97
N ILE A 128 1.27 9.19 -6.64
CA ILE A 128 1.79 7.99 -5.97
C ILE A 128 0.73 7.55 -4.96
N VAL A 129 0.42 6.27 -4.96
CA VAL A 129 -0.52 5.67 -4.00
C VAL A 129 0.08 4.44 -3.38
N SER A 130 -0.32 4.12 -2.14
CA SER A 130 0.11 2.88 -1.47
C SER A 130 -0.89 2.46 -0.41
N SER A 131 -1.23 1.19 -0.37
CA SER A 131 -2.12 0.61 0.64
C SER A 131 -1.54 -0.68 1.21
N GLY A 132 -1.32 -0.70 2.53
CA GLY A 132 -0.85 -1.90 3.25
C GLY A 132 0.66 -2.15 3.20
N THR A 133 1.45 -1.29 2.55
CA THR A 133 2.91 -1.43 2.43
C THR A 133 3.65 -0.97 3.68
N PHE A 134 3.21 0.16 4.26
CA PHE A 134 3.80 0.72 5.48
C PHE A 134 3.14 0.12 6.72
N THR A 135 3.51 -1.11 7.05
CA THR A 135 2.98 -1.87 8.18
C THR A 135 4.07 -2.70 8.84
N HIS A 136 3.76 -3.37 9.95
CA HIS A 136 4.73 -4.15 10.73
C HIS A 136 5.53 -5.15 9.88
N GLY A 137 6.86 -5.14 10.05
CA GLY A 137 7.77 -6.03 9.35
C GLY A 137 8.02 -5.71 7.88
N HIS A 138 7.48 -4.60 7.35
CA HIS A 138 7.60 -4.23 5.94
C HIS A 138 8.50 -3.00 5.75
N VAL A 139 7.92 -1.82 5.58
CA VAL A 139 8.62 -0.61 5.12
C VAL A 139 8.58 0.48 6.18
N GLY A 140 9.74 1.03 6.51
CA GLY A 140 9.91 2.11 7.49
C GLY A 140 9.75 3.51 6.89
N PRO A 141 9.86 4.56 7.73
CA PRO A 141 9.68 5.95 7.32
C PRO A 141 10.75 6.46 6.34
N GLU A 142 11.94 5.85 6.28
CA GLU A 142 13.02 6.22 5.37
C GLU A 142 12.59 6.09 3.90
N ALA A 143 11.68 5.19 3.60
CA ALA A 143 11.15 5.01 2.26
C ALA A 143 10.37 6.24 1.75
N LEU A 144 9.94 7.14 2.62
CA LEU A 144 9.31 8.40 2.23
C LEU A 144 10.26 9.30 1.43
N PHE A 145 11.57 9.20 1.62
CA PHE A 145 12.55 9.93 0.80
C PHE A 145 12.52 9.43 -0.65
N GLU A 146 12.37 8.12 -0.85
CA GLU A 146 12.24 7.54 -2.20
C GLU A 146 10.92 7.93 -2.84
N ILE A 147 9.80 7.90 -2.09
CA ILE A 147 8.50 8.38 -2.57
C ILE A 147 8.61 9.84 -3.05
N THR A 148 9.23 10.71 -2.25
CA THR A 148 9.37 12.13 -2.60
C THR A 148 10.33 12.36 -3.76
N ARG A 149 11.38 11.54 -3.91
CA ARG A 149 12.32 11.60 -5.04
C ARG A 149 11.62 11.37 -6.38
N ILE A 150 10.76 10.33 -6.45
CA ILE A 150 10.08 9.95 -7.69
C ILE A 150 8.79 10.74 -7.96
N LEU A 151 8.26 11.47 -6.95
CA LEU A 151 7.11 12.35 -7.09
C LEU A 151 7.48 13.60 -7.85
N SER A 152 6.71 13.94 -8.88
CA SER A 152 6.90 15.16 -9.67
C SER A 152 6.56 16.41 -8.85
N LYS A 153 7.12 17.56 -9.24
CA LYS A 153 6.71 18.86 -8.68
C LYS A 153 5.23 19.10 -8.96
N GLY A 154 4.50 19.48 -7.92
CA GLY A 154 3.04 19.61 -7.96
C GLY A 154 2.30 18.27 -7.91
N GLY A 155 3.02 17.16 -7.77
CA GLY A 155 2.43 15.83 -7.65
C GLY A 155 1.81 15.58 -6.28
N LEU A 156 1.00 14.53 -6.21
CA LEU A 156 0.25 14.10 -5.03
C LEU A 156 0.60 12.66 -4.68
N ALA A 157 1.03 12.41 -3.43
CA ALA A 157 1.12 11.07 -2.90
C ALA A 157 0.06 10.84 -1.80
N VAL A 158 -0.61 9.68 -1.81
CA VAL A 158 -1.52 9.24 -0.74
C VAL A 158 -1.14 7.83 -0.31
N LEU A 159 -0.62 7.71 0.90
CA LEU A 159 -0.08 6.48 1.45
C LEU A 159 -0.82 6.10 2.71
N SER A 160 -1.12 4.83 2.91
CA SER A 160 -1.60 4.36 4.20
C SER A 160 -0.43 3.83 5.04
N VAL A 161 -0.38 4.25 6.30
CA VAL A 161 0.58 3.77 7.29
C VAL A 161 -0.17 3.22 8.49
N ASN A 162 0.06 1.97 8.87
CA ASN A 162 -0.57 1.39 10.07
C ASN A 162 -0.26 2.26 11.30
N SER A 163 -1.26 2.59 12.12
CA SER A 163 -1.09 3.55 13.23
C SER A 163 -0.09 3.07 14.28
N LYS A 164 -0.07 1.78 14.60
CA LYS A 164 0.90 1.19 15.53
C LYS A 164 2.33 1.26 14.97
N HIS A 165 2.47 1.02 13.66
CA HIS A 165 3.75 1.10 12.94
C HIS A 165 4.27 2.55 12.90
N TRP A 166 3.40 3.52 12.65
CA TRP A 166 3.70 4.94 12.68
C TRP A 166 4.40 5.36 13.97
N HIS A 167 3.76 5.02 15.09
CA HIS A 167 4.29 5.39 16.40
C HIS A 167 5.57 4.63 16.77
N SER A 168 5.69 3.36 16.37
CA SER A 168 6.84 2.53 16.72
C SER A 168 8.13 2.92 16.00
N LEU A 169 8.04 3.46 14.78
CA LEU A 169 9.20 3.81 13.94
C LEU A 169 9.46 5.31 13.79
N GLY A 170 8.63 6.17 14.39
CA GLY A 170 8.87 7.61 14.41
C GLY A 170 8.70 8.29 13.04
N PHE A 171 7.63 7.97 12.31
CA PHE A 171 7.27 8.64 11.06
C PHE A 171 7.21 10.16 11.17
N ASP A 172 6.81 10.67 12.34
CA ASP A 172 6.75 12.11 12.61
C ASP A 172 8.10 12.81 12.37
N ASN A 173 9.22 12.18 12.78
CA ASN A 173 10.55 12.78 12.62
C ASN A 173 10.92 12.94 11.14
N VAL A 174 10.64 11.93 10.31
CA VAL A 174 10.92 11.99 8.88
C VAL A 174 10.00 12.99 8.18
N LEU A 175 8.74 13.09 8.61
CA LEU A 175 7.82 14.10 8.06
C LEU A 175 8.29 15.53 8.36
N GLU A 176 8.77 15.82 9.55
CA GLU A 176 9.33 17.14 9.86
C GLU A 176 10.51 17.47 8.94
N MET A 177 11.43 16.53 8.73
CA MET A 177 12.54 16.71 7.77
C MET A 177 12.05 16.99 6.34
N LEU A 178 11.01 16.28 5.89
CA LEU A 178 10.44 16.48 4.56
C LEU A 178 9.73 17.84 4.43
N LYS A 179 9.04 18.29 5.47
CA LYS A 179 8.43 19.63 5.50
C LYS A 179 9.46 20.76 5.38
N GLU A 180 10.65 20.59 5.92
CA GLU A 180 11.76 21.55 5.77
C GLU A 180 12.18 21.73 4.30
N THR A 181 11.91 20.75 3.41
CA THR A 181 12.16 20.88 1.97
C THR A 181 11.06 21.62 1.22
N GLY A 182 10.01 22.07 1.90
CA GLY A 182 8.85 22.74 1.32
C GLY A 182 7.68 21.83 0.98
N LEU A 183 7.76 20.57 1.32
CA LEU A 183 6.70 19.58 1.11
C LEU A 183 5.53 19.85 2.06
N VAL A 184 4.30 19.77 1.55
CA VAL A 184 3.09 19.86 2.37
C VAL A 184 2.65 18.46 2.74
N ALA A 185 2.48 18.21 4.04
CA ALA A 185 2.04 16.92 4.55
C ALA A 185 0.78 17.07 5.40
N ASN A 186 -0.22 16.20 5.15
CA ASN A 186 -1.42 16.08 5.97
C ASN A 186 -1.61 14.62 6.38
N VAL A 187 -2.12 14.39 7.58
CA VAL A 187 -2.36 13.07 8.14
C VAL A 187 -3.81 12.98 8.62
N THR A 188 -4.50 11.92 8.23
CA THR A 188 -5.89 11.66 8.65
C THR A 188 -6.02 10.20 9.09
N GLU A 189 -6.55 9.97 10.28
CA GLU A 189 -6.78 8.60 10.77
C GLU A 189 -8.01 7.98 10.11
N VAL A 190 -7.90 6.70 9.71
CA VAL A 190 -8.97 5.92 9.08
C VAL A 190 -8.98 4.49 9.61
N ARG A 191 -10.11 3.80 9.49
CA ARG A 191 -10.22 2.36 9.78
C ARG A 191 -9.57 1.54 8.67
N ILE A 192 -8.93 0.44 9.03
CA ILE A 192 -8.37 -0.52 8.06
C ILE A 192 -9.46 -1.46 7.55
N TYR A 193 -10.38 -1.85 8.44
CA TYR A 193 -11.42 -2.84 8.18
C TYR A 193 -12.82 -2.24 8.31
N GLY A 194 -13.76 -2.80 7.58
CA GLY A 194 -15.18 -2.42 7.62
C GLY A 194 -15.95 -3.10 8.75
N ASP A 195 -17.26 -2.89 8.75
CA ASP A 195 -18.14 -3.35 9.85
C ASP A 195 -18.37 -4.87 9.86
N LYS A 196 -18.05 -5.58 8.78
CA LYS A 196 -18.15 -7.03 8.66
C LYS A 196 -16.95 -7.78 9.19
N CYS A 197 -15.87 -7.09 9.58
CA CYS A 197 -14.71 -7.72 10.16
C CYS A 197 -15.01 -8.23 11.57
N GLU A 198 -14.88 -9.54 11.78
CA GLU A 198 -15.11 -10.20 13.09
C GLU A 198 -13.80 -10.51 13.83
N ALA A 199 -12.63 -10.19 13.22
CA ALA A 199 -11.33 -10.45 13.82
C ALA A 199 -11.02 -9.49 14.98
N ASP A 200 -10.10 -9.89 15.86
CA ASP A 200 -9.61 -9.06 16.98
C ASP A 200 -8.96 -7.75 16.49
N THR A 201 -8.52 -7.71 15.23
CA THR A 201 -7.89 -6.55 14.57
C THR A 201 -8.90 -5.57 13.94
N LYS A 202 -10.20 -5.79 14.09
CA LYS A 202 -11.27 -4.98 13.47
C LYS A 202 -11.17 -3.48 13.78
N ASP A 203 -10.64 -3.15 14.97
CA ASP A 203 -10.50 -1.77 15.45
C ASP A 203 -9.13 -1.15 15.09
N ASP A 204 -8.29 -1.88 14.34
CA ASP A 204 -7.01 -1.36 13.89
C ASP A 204 -7.23 -0.20 12.90
N THR A 205 -6.39 0.84 13.06
CA THR A 205 -6.43 2.06 12.26
C THR A 205 -5.14 2.25 11.45
N ALA A 206 -5.25 3.07 10.42
CA ALA A 206 -4.11 3.57 9.66
C ALA A 206 -4.20 5.08 9.55
N TYR A 207 -3.06 5.71 9.36
CA TYR A 207 -2.97 7.09 8.92
C TYR A 207 -2.91 7.15 7.39
N LEU A 208 -3.79 7.92 6.78
CA LEU A 208 -3.62 8.36 5.39
C LEU A 208 -2.67 9.56 5.41
N LEU A 209 -1.45 9.32 5.00
CA LEU A 209 -0.46 10.35 4.76
C LEU A 209 -0.63 10.89 3.35
N THR A 210 -0.90 12.18 3.25
CA THR A 210 -0.97 12.91 1.99
C THR A 210 0.24 13.82 1.88
N LEU A 211 1.01 13.69 0.79
CA LEU A 211 2.16 14.53 0.49
C LEU A 211 1.91 15.26 -0.83
N SER A 212 2.20 16.56 -0.86
CA SER A 212 2.22 17.34 -2.11
C SER A 212 3.54 18.12 -2.23
N ALA A 213 4.19 17.97 -3.40
CA ALA A 213 5.51 18.53 -3.69
C ALA A 213 5.41 19.91 -4.40
#